data_bd3e6b6c415e49710981cc94f19895ad
#
_entry.id   bd3e6b6c415e49710981cc94f19895ad
#
_cell.length_a   1.000
_cell.length_b   1.000
_cell.length_c   1.000
_cell.angle_alpha   90.00
_cell.angle_beta   90.00
_cell.angle_gamma   90.00
#
_symmetry.space_group_name_H-M   'P 1'
#
loop_
_entity.id
_entity.type
_entity.pdbx_description
1 polymer ?
#
loop_
_entity_poly.entity_id
_entity_poly.type
_entity_poly.pdbx_seq_one_letter_code
_entity_poly.pdbx_strand_id
1 'polypeptide(L)' 'MAKIDYADGILQLRAKLNISQEELAKILGVSFISVNRWENDKYSPTKLVKVKLLQMFKANDIEVKEVND' A
#
# COMPACT_ATOMS: atom_id res chain seq x y z
N MET A 1 10.84 0.57 17.30
CA MET A 1 10.86 -0.47 16.26
C MET A 1 10.57 0.15 14.90
N ALA A 2 11.19 -0.38 13.87
CA ALA A 2 10.94 0.11 12.51
C ALA A 2 9.60 -0.40 12.02
N LYS A 3 8.88 0.45 11.29
CA LYS A 3 7.63 0.10 10.63
C LYS A 3 7.79 0.29 9.13
N ILE A 4 7.07 -0.50 8.37
CA ILE A 4 7.03 -0.32 6.93
C ILE A 4 6.16 0.89 6.58
N ASP A 5 6.65 1.73 5.69
CA ASP A 5 5.91 2.89 5.20
C ASP A 5 4.97 2.43 4.07
N TYR A 6 3.78 2.00 4.44
CA TYR A 6 2.80 1.53 3.47
C TYR A 6 2.28 2.64 2.58
N ALA A 7 2.20 3.86 3.09
CA ALA A 7 1.73 4.99 2.29
C ALA A 7 2.64 5.21 1.08
N ASP A 8 3.95 5.26 1.32
CA ASP A 8 4.93 5.41 0.25
C ASP A 8 4.93 4.20 -0.70
N GLY A 9 4.87 2.99 -0.13
CA GLY A 9 4.86 1.76 -0.93
C GLY A 9 3.65 1.69 -1.85
N ILE A 10 2.47 2.07 -1.37
CA ILE A 10 1.25 2.06 -2.16
C ILE A 10 1.34 3.06 -3.32
N LEU A 11 1.88 4.25 -3.05
CA LEU A 11 2.07 5.26 -4.10
C LEU A 11 3.02 4.76 -5.18
N GLN A 12 4.14 4.14 -4.79
CA GLN A 12 5.08 3.57 -5.74
C GLN A 12 4.44 2.45 -6.56
N LEU A 13 3.67 1.58 -5.90
CA LEU A 13 3.00 0.47 -6.56
C LEU A 13 2.03 0.96 -7.62
N ARG A 14 1.19 1.95 -7.27
CA ARG A 14 0.24 2.50 -8.22
C ARG A 14 0.94 3.17 -9.40
N ALA A 15 2.02 3.89 -9.13
CA ALA A 15 2.79 4.52 -10.19
C ALA A 15 3.38 3.47 -11.14
N LYS A 16 3.93 2.41 -10.57
CA LYS A 16 4.56 1.35 -11.36
C LYS A 16 3.55 0.58 -12.21
N LEU A 17 2.38 0.30 -11.66
CA LEU A 17 1.31 -0.40 -12.37
C LEU A 17 0.45 0.53 -13.23
N ASN A 18 0.61 1.84 -13.04
CA ASN A 18 -0.18 2.86 -13.71
C ASN A 18 -1.67 2.67 -13.47
N ILE A 19 -2.04 2.49 -12.20
CA ILE A 19 -3.44 2.27 -11.82
C ILE A 19 -3.91 3.34 -10.84
N SER A 20 -5.22 3.54 -10.81
CA SER A 20 -5.86 4.48 -9.90
C SER A 20 -6.02 3.87 -8.51
N GLN A 21 -6.39 4.71 -7.52
CA GLN A 21 -6.76 4.22 -6.20
C GLN A 21 -7.94 3.27 -6.26
N GLU A 22 -8.92 3.56 -7.11
CA GLU A 22 -10.09 2.69 -7.28
C GLU A 22 -9.71 1.32 -7.84
N GLU A 23 -8.80 1.30 -8.81
CA GLU A 23 -8.33 0.05 -9.39
C GLU A 23 -7.57 -0.78 -8.36
N LEU A 24 -6.71 -0.15 -7.59
CA LEU A 24 -6.00 -0.85 -6.53
C LEU A 24 -6.97 -1.38 -5.46
N ALA A 25 -7.97 -0.60 -5.10
CA ALA A 25 -8.99 -1.02 -4.15
C ALA A 25 -9.68 -2.31 -4.62
N LYS A 26 -10.01 -2.38 -5.90
CA LYS A 26 -10.62 -3.59 -6.48
C LYS A 26 -9.69 -4.80 -6.39
N ILE A 27 -8.42 -4.60 -6.70
CA ILE A 27 -7.42 -5.67 -6.62
C ILE A 27 -7.31 -6.20 -5.19
N LEU A 28 -7.32 -5.30 -4.21
CA LEU A 28 -7.17 -5.65 -2.81
C LEU A 28 -8.48 -6.12 -2.16
N GLY A 29 -9.60 -5.89 -2.82
CA GLY A 29 -10.90 -6.23 -2.25
C GLY A 29 -11.34 -5.29 -1.13
N VAL A 30 -10.98 -4.01 -1.23
CA VAL A 30 -11.29 -3.00 -0.21
C VAL A 30 -11.96 -1.80 -0.87
N SER A 31 -12.41 -0.85 -0.04
CA SER A 31 -13.02 0.37 -0.57
C SER A 31 -11.96 1.36 -1.04
N PHE A 32 -12.33 2.21 -1.97
CA PHE A 32 -11.52 3.34 -2.41
C PHE A 32 -11.10 4.22 -1.22
N ILE A 33 -12.02 4.44 -0.30
CA ILE A 33 -11.77 5.27 0.87
C ILE A 33 -10.62 4.70 1.71
N SER A 34 -10.55 3.38 1.83
CA SER A 34 -9.46 2.72 2.57
C SER A 34 -8.11 3.02 1.93
N VAL A 35 -7.99 2.84 0.61
CA VAL A 35 -6.73 3.12 -0.09
C VAL A 35 -6.34 4.59 0.09
N ASN A 36 -7.30 5.50 -0.06
CA ASN A 36 -7.07 6.92 0.12
C ASN A 36 -6.53 7.24 1.51
N ARG A 37 -7.13 6.67 2.55
CA ARG A 37 -6.69 6.88 3.93
C ARG A 37 -5.28 6.35 4.18
N TRP A 38 -4.94 5.21 3.61
CA TRP A 38 -3.61 4.63 3.76
C TRP A 38 -2.56 5.51 3.07
N GLU A 39 -2.86 6.03 1.89
CA GLU A 39 -1.92 6.92 1.19
C GLU A 39 -1.72 8.26 1.90
N ASN A 40 -2.72 8.70 2.64
CA ASN A 40 -2.63 9.93 3.44
C ASN A 40 -2.10 9.69 4.85
N ASP A 41 -1.65 8.45 5.12
CA ASP A 41 -1.04 8.06 6.39
C ASP A 41 -1.94 8.28 7.61
N LYS A 42 -3.26 8.28 7.41
CA LYS A 42 -4.23 8.44 8.51
C LYS A 42 -4.53 7.12 9.19
N TYR A 43 -4.48 6.03 8.44
CA TYR A 43 -4.76 4.68 8.94
C TYR A 43 -3.79 3.71 8.31
N SER A 44 -3.48 2.64 9.02
CA SER A 44 -2.68 1.55 8.47
C SER A 44 -3.58 0.49 7.86
N PRO A 45 -3.13 -0.21 6.81
CA PRO A 45 -3.87 -1.36 6.30
C PRO A 45 -4.04 -2.43 7.36
N THR A 46 -5.11 -3.23 7.22
CA THR A 46 -5.30 -4.38 8.09
C THR A 46 -4.21 -5.41 7.86
N LYS A 47 -4.05 -6.33 8.81
CA LYS A 47 -3.02 -7.36 8.74
C LYS A 47 -3.11 -8.18 7.45
N LEU A 48 -4.31 -8.56 7.05
CA LEU A 48 -4.52 -9.35 5.84
C LEU A 48 -4.12 -8.57 4.58
N VAL A 49 -4.50 -7.30 4.52
CA VAL A 49 -4.16 -6.45 3.38
C VAL A 49 -2.65 -6.18 3.34
N LYS A 50 -2.02 -6.04 4.50
CA LYS A 50 -0.55 -5.88 4.56
C LYS A 50 0.17 -7.04 3.90
N VAL A 51 -0.29 -8.27 4.13
CA VAL A 51 0.30 -9.45 3.49
C VAL A 51 0.17 -9.36 1.97
N LYS A 52 -1.01 -9.00 1.48
CA LYS A 52 -1.23 -8.83 0.03
C LYS A 52 -0.34 -7.75 -0.54
N LEU A 53 -0.24 -6.61 0.15
CA LEU A 53 0.58 -5.49 -0.31
C LEU A 53 2.05 -5.87 -0.36
N LEU A 54 2.56 -6.56 0.65
CA LEU A 54 3.96 -6.98 0.67
C LEU A 54 4.27 -7.93 -0.48
N GLN A 55 3.35 -8.82 -0.82
CA GLN A 55 3.51 -9.70 -1.97
C GLN A 55 3.56 -8.91 -3.28
N MET A 56 2.68 -7.91 -3.41
CA MET A 56 2.67 -7.05 -4.61
C MET A 56 3.91 -6.19 -4.70
N PHE A 57 4.39 -5.66 -3.59
CA PHE A 57 5.62 -4.87 -3.55
C PHE A 57 6.78 -5.72 -4.04
N LYS A 58 6.91 -6.93 -3.52
CA LYS A 58 7.99 -7.84 -3.91
C LYS A 58 7.89 -8.23 -5.39
N ALA A 59 6.69 -8.52 -5.86
CA ALA A 59 6.47 -8.93 -7.25
C ALA A 59 6.79 -7.80 -8.24
N ASN A 60 6.69 -6.55 -7.80
CA ASN A 60 6.90 -5.38 -8.65
C ASN A 60 8.19 -4.62 -8.32
N ASP A 61 9.06 -5.22 -7.53
CA ASP A 61 10.34 -4.63 -7.14
C ASP A 61 10.18 -3.25 -6.48
N ILE A 62 9.15 -3.12 -5.67
CA ILE A 62 8.93 -1.90 -4.89
C ILE A 62 9.82 -1.95 -3.65
N GLU A 63 10.68 -0.95 -3.52
CA GLU A 63 11.54 -0.83 -2.35
C GLU A 63 10.77 -0.12 -1.25
N VAL A 64 10.42 -0.85 -0.20
CA VAL A 64 9.66 -0.29 0.91
C VAL A 64 10.60 0.37 1.90
N LYS A 65 10.21 1.56 2.34
CA LYS A 65 10.95 2.28 3.37
C LYS A 65 10.49 1.83 4.75
N GLU A 66 11.42 1.90 5.69
CA GLU A 66 11.10 1.67 7.10
C GLU A 66 11.16 3.01 7.83
N VAL A 67 10.18 3.24 8.69
CA VAL A 67 10.15 4.44 9.51
C VAL A 67 10.18 4.03 10.97
N ASN A 68 10.88 4.80 11.79
CA ASN A 68 10.93 4.56 13.23
C ASN A 68 9.79 5.30 13.91
N ASP A 69 9.21 4.66 14.90
CA ASP A 69 8.21 5.29 15.76
C ASP A 69 8.84 6.29 16.72
#